data_83e0a98260d109434bdfb2ae887345cc
#
_entry.id   83e0a98260d109434bdfb2ae887345cc
#
_cell.length_a   1.000
_cell.length_b   1.000
_cell.length_c   1.000
_cell.angle_alpha   90.00
_cell.angle_beta   90.00
_cell.angle_gamma   90.00
#
_symmetry.space_group_name_H-M   'P 1'
#
loop_
_entity.id
_entity.type
_entity.pdbx_description
1 polymer ?
#
loop_
_entity_poly.entity_id
_entity_poly.type
_entity_poly.pdbx_seq_one_letter_code
_entity_poly.pdbx_strand_id
1 'polypeptide(L)'
;MATTLTICSPGAVPSSSPLPSSAAEQDCRRQYAPSVWGDFFITHQLCTPEELLSMQEKAQAKKEEVDYHYKEEIDALLCTVHDDHDHGASASDDLYVTSLWFYLLRKHGLQAVMKSTNLEPDLAEEVRVTLETTRFRRAGRVEARRFISVYEKKATRDDTVMEFAKLDYNIVQAVYCDELKQLSMWWKDVRSQVDMTFSRDRLVEMYFWMTVIVYEPYYSYSRIMLTKLVLYMALMDDIYDNYSTTDESNIFTTALKRWDDKAAEEQIPEHLRPFYKSVIRTADEIVAELKVQNNKNSEVVREVMFHVAESYHAEVKWRDEQYVPADVDEHLQISLGSIMAMQVVVLTLVSLGDVTTREIIDWVFTYPKMIRAVTATARILNDIMSYEREQTSDHMASTVQTCMKQYGVTVEEAIEKLKFTCEEAWMDIVQGCLDQKYPIAILHKVVSVGRSLDFIYKREDSYTLPSNLKDTITSLYTKLVV
;
A
#
# COMPACT_ATOMS: atom_id res chain seq x y z
N MET A 1 25.81 7.98 54.37
CA MET A 1 25.43 9.39 54.27
C MET A 1 23.99 9.39 53.79
N ALA A 2 23.08 9.75 54.66
CA ALA A 2 21.65 9.80 54.39
C ALA A 2 21.31 11.12 53.73
N THR A 3 20.58 11.12 52.63
CA THR A 3 20.00 12.34 52.07
C THR A 3 18.50 12.28 52.16
N THR A 4 18.00 13.22 52.87
CA THR A 4 16.64 13.44 53.38
C THR A 4 15.69 13.81 52.25
N LEU A 5 14.56 13.13 52.15
CA LEU A 5 13.39 13.48 51.35
C LEU A 5 12.64 14.65 52.07
N THR A 6 12.49 15.78 51.36
CA THR A 6 11.65 16.88 51.81
C THR A 6 10.26 16.76 51.17
N ILE A 7 9.25 16.57 51.97
CA ILE A 7 7.82 16.56 51.59
C ILE A 7 7.40 18.07 51.55
N CYS A 8 6.91 18.54 50.41
CA CYS A 8 6.22 19.83 50.33
C CYS A 8 4.70 19.61 50.33
N SER A 9 4.05 20.33 51.22
CA SER A 9 2.58 20.37 51.42
C SER A 9 1.87 21.19 50.31
N PRO A 10 0.56 20.98 50.06
CA PRO A 10 -0.17 21.62 48.97
C PRO A 10 -0.54 23.06 49.34
N GLY A 11 -0.17 24.01 48.48
CA GLY A 11 -0.50 25.41 48.60
C GLY A 11 -1.19 25.93 47.35
N ALA A 12 -2.41 26.44 47.56
CA ALA A 12 -3.12 27.52 46.84
C ALA A 12 -3.14 27.49 45.28
N VAL A 13 -4.34 27.39 44.76
CA VAL A 13 -4.75 27.66 43.37
C VAL A 13 -4.41 29.14 43.02
N PRO A 14 -3.72 29.44 41.97
CA PRO A 14 -3.71 30.74 41.34
C PRO A 14 -4.62 30.76 40.10
N SER A 15 -5.33 31.88 40.02
CA SER A 15 -6.20 32.36 38.94
C SER A 15 -5.63 32.21 37.54
N SER A 16 -6.53 31.88 36.59
CA SER A 16 -6.47 32.05 35.14
C SER A 16 -5.25 32.80 34.59
N SER A 17 -4.29 32.06 34.06
CA SER A 17 -3.27 32.59 33.15
C SER A 17 -3.82 32.56 31.73
N PRO A 18 -3.47 33.55 30.87
CA PRO A 18 -3.89 33.57 29.49
C PRO A 18 -3.26 32.40 28.72
N LEU A 19 -4.02 31.80 27.78
CA LEU A 19 -3.60 30.77 26.85
C LEU A 19 -2.26 31.18 26.18
N PRO A 20 -1.28 30.27 26.07
CA PRO A 20 -0.05 30.56 25.35
C PRO A 20 -0.36 30.81 23.87
N SER A 21 0.34 31.77 23.28
CA SER A 21 0.17 32.14 21.88
C SER A 21 0.63 30.99 20.96
N SER A 22 -0.07 30.76 19.86
CA SER A 22 0.10 29.73 18.85
C SER A 22 1.54 29.49 18.33
N ALA A 23 2.45 30.42 18.57
CA ALA A 23 3.85 30.34 18.15
C ALA A 23 4.75 29.47 19.07
N ALA A 24 4.35 29.21 20.31
CA ALA A 24 5.14 28.40 21.26
C ALA A 24 4.80 26.89 21.19
N GLU A 25 3.61 26.56 20.71
CA GLU A 25 3.19 25.15 20.48
C GLU A 25 3.76 24.57 19.18
N GLN A 26 4.23 25.40 18.25
CA GLN A 26 4.80 24.95 16.97
C GLN A 26 6.15 24.23 17.11
N ASP A 27 6.85 24.34 18.23
CA ASP A 27 8.23 23.84 18.39
C ASP A 27 8.31 22.35 18.85
N CYS A 28 7.19 21.71 19.16
CA CYS A 28 7.13 20.29 19.58
C CYS A 28 6.67 19.31 18.49
N ARG A 29 6.52 19.75 17.23
CA ARG A 29 5.99 18.94 16.15
C ARG A 29 7.04 17.94 15.63
N ARG A 30 6.60 16.70 15.32
CA ARG A 30 7.48 15.66 14.79
C ARG A 30 8.18 16.15 13.52
N GLN A 31 9.52 16.10 13.50
CA GLN A 31 10.31 16.32 12.30
C GLN A 31 10.57 14.97 11.64
N TYR A 32 10.15 14.84 10.40
CA TYR A 32 10.42 13.64 9.61
C TYR A 32 11.75 13.76 8.86
N ALA A 33 12.43 12.62 8.66
CA ALA A 33 13.60 12.59 7.81
C ALA A 33 13.24 12.98 6.36
N PRO A 34 14.06 13.82 5.70
CA PRO A 34 13.82 14.21 4.31
C PRO A 34 13.84 12.99 3.38
N SER A 35 13.31 13.17 2.16
CA SER A 35 13.38 12.14 1.12
C SER A 35 14.83 11.74 0.84
N VAL A 36 15.08 10.43 0.75
CA VAL A 36 16.39 9.89 0.38
C VAL A 36 16.70 10.04 -1.12
N TRP A 37 15.72 10.50 -1.91
CA TRP A 37 15.80 10.63 -3.36
C TRP A 37 15.95 12.07 -3.83
N GLY A 38 15.41 13.05 -3.11
CA GLY A 38 15.42 14.47 -3.51
C GLY A 38 14.98 14.65 -4.97
N ASP A 39 15.80 15.36 -5.75
CA ASP A 39 15.57 15.62 -7.18
C ASP A 39 16.15 14.53 -8.11
N PHE A 40 16.57 13.37 -7.61
CA PHE A 40 17.25 12.33 -8.38
C PHE A 40 16.50 11.95 -9.67
N PHE A 41 15.21 11.64 -9.58
CA PHE A 41 14.41 11.19 -10.73
C PHE A 41 14.09 12.31 -11.74
N ILE A 42 14.27 13.58 -11.41
CA ILE A 42 14.11 14.70 -12.37
C ILE A 42 15.20 14.63 -13.45
N THR A 43 16.42 14.24 -13.06
CA THR A 43 17.58 14.21 -13.93
C THR A 43 18.00 12.80 -14.37
N HIS A 44 17.50 11.78 -13.67
CA HIS A 44 17.83 10.39 -13.98
C HIS A 44 17.25 9.95 -15.34
N GLN A 45 18.08 9.31 -16.13
CA GLN A 45 17.70 8.68 -17.38
C GLN A 45 18.21 7.23 -17.37
N LEU A 46 17.32 6.27 -17.51
CA LEU A 46 17.64 4.85 -17.46
C LEU A 46 18.34 4.38 -18.74
N CYS A 47 17.85 4.83 -19.89
CA CYS A 47 18.38 4.55 -21.23
C CYS A 47 18.03 5.70 -22.18
N THR A 48 18.72 5.77 -23.33
CA THR A 48 18.37 6.74 -24.37
C THR A 48 17.12 6.29 -25.15
N PRO A 49 16.42 7.19 -25.88
CA PRO A 49 15.30 6.81 -26.73
C PRO A 49 15.67 5.76 -27.79
N GLU A 50 16.89 5.84 -28.33
CA GLU A 50 17.41 4.90 -29.33
C GLU A 50 17.64 3.51 -28.71
N GLU A 51 18.18 3.45 -27.49
CA GLU A 51 18.35 2.20 -26.75
C GLU A 51 17.01 1.56 -26.42
N LEU A 52 16.02 2.36 -25.99
CA LEU A 52 14.66 1.89 -25.73
C LEU A 52 14.01 1.32 -26.98
N LEU A 53 14.09 2.02 -28.12
CA LEU A 53 13.55 1.53 -29.40
C LEU A 53 14.21 0.20 -29.81
N SER A 54 15.54 0.11 -29.70
CA SER A 54 16.26 -1.13 -29.98
C SER A 54 15.84 -2.29 -29.09
N MET A 55 15.58 -2.02 -27.78
CA MET A 55 15.06 -3.04 -26.86
C MET A 55 13.64 -3.48 -27.25
N GLN A 56 12.78 -2.55 -27.68
CA GLN A 56 11.41 -2.84 -28.12
C GLN A 56 11.38 -3.71 -29.38
N GLU A 57 12.20 -3.39 -30.38
CA GLU A 57 12.32 -4.18 -31.61
C GLU A 57 12.81 -5.61 -31.34
N LYS A 58 13.84 -5.75 -30.50
CA LYS A 58 14.35 -7.06 -30.08
C LYS A 58 13.33 -7.85 -29.27
N ALA A 59 12.62 -7.19 -28.35
CA ALA A 59 11.60 -7.84 -27.53
C ALA A 59 10.44 -8.35 -28.39
N GLN A 60 10.01 -7.58 -29.41
CA GLN A 60 8.96 -8.02 -30.32
C GLN A 60 9.36 -9.28 -31.11
N ALA A 61 10.58 -9.30 -31.65
CA ALA A 61 11.09 -10.46 -32.38
C ALA A 61 11.19 -11.70 -31.46
N LYS A 62 11.68 -11.53 -30.22
CA LYS A 62 11.76 -12.62 -29.25
C LYS A 62 10.40 -13.11 -28.77
N LYS A 63 9.43 -12.20 -28.61
CA LYS A 63 8.05 -12.57 -28.28
C LYS A 63 7.46 -13.51 -29.31
N GLU A 64 7.61 -13.20 -30.59
CA GLU A 64 7.12 -14.04 -31.69
C GLU A 64 7.77 -15.43 -31.66
N GLU A 65 9.08 -15.51 -31.37
CA GLU A 65 9.82 -16.77 -31.20
C GLU A 65 9.30 -17.59 -30.01
N VAL A 66 9.08 -16.96 -28.86
CA VAL A 66 8.52 -17.59 -27.64
C VAL A 66 7.08 -18.06 -27.88
N ASP A 67 6.22 -17.19 -28.42
CA ASP A 67 4.82 -17.53 -28.69
C ASP A 67 4.72 -18.73 -29.66
N TYR A 68 5.58 -18.81 -30.68
CA TYR A 68 5.64 -19.96 -31.58
C TYR A 68 6.07 -21.25 -30.88
N HIS A 69 7.11 -21.19 -30.05
CA HIS A 69 7.71 -22.36 -29.39
C HIS A 69 6.77 -22.97 -28.33
N TYR A 70 6.09 -22.15 -27.55
CA TYR A 70 5.29 -22.60 -26.40
C TYR A 70 3.78 -22.75 -26.70
N LYS A 71 3.30 -22.31 -27.85
CA LYS A 71 1.87 -22.39 -28.19
C LYS A 71 1.36 -23.85 -28.18
N GLU A 72 2.08 -24.75 -28.82
CA GLU A 72 1.72 -26.16 -28.87
C GLU A 72 1.76 -26.83 -27.49
N GLU A 73 2.75 -26.44 -26.65
CA GLU A 73 2.92 -27.00 -25.32
C GLU A 73 1.83 -26.50 -24.34
N ILE A 74 1.45 -25.23 -24.44
CA ILE A 74 0.34 -24.64 -23.68
C ILE A 74 -1.00 -25.26 -24.10
N ASP A 75 -1.24 -25.39 -25.40
CA ASP A 75 -2.47 -26.02 -25.93
C ASP A 75 -2.57 -27.48 -25.49
N ALA A 76 -1.46 -28.23 -25.48
CA ALA A 76 -1.43 -29.62 -24.99
C ALA A 76 -1.71 -29.70 -23.49
N LEU A 77 -1.15 -28.79 -22.66
CA LEU A 77 -1.42 -28.73 -21.23
C LEU A 77 -2.87 -28.35 -20.95
N LEU A 78 -3.43 -27.39 -21.68
CA LEU A 78 -4.84 -27.00 -21.54
C LEU A 78 -5.79 -28.14 -21.94
N CYS A 79 -5.48 -28.93 -22.99
CA CYS A 79 -6.24 -30.11 -23.35
C CYS A 79 -6.20 -31.17 -22.24
N THR A 80 -5.03 -31.43 -21.65
CA THR A 80 -4.88 -32.38 -20.53
C THR A 80 -5.73 -31.98 -19.33
N VAL A 81 -5.74 -30.70 -18.98
CA VAL A 81 -6.58 -30.17 -17.89
C VAL A 81 -8.08 -30.25 -18.22
N HIS A 82 -8.45 -30.12 -19.49
CA HIS A 82 -9.84 -30.22 -19.93
C HIS A 82 -10.34 -31.70 -19.93
N ASP A 83 -9.48 -32.63 -20.37
CA ASP A 83 -9.83 -34.07 -20.45
C ASP A 83 -9.98 -34.69 -19.04
N ASP A 84 -9.20 -34.23 -18.04
CA ASP A 84 -9.38 -34.62 -16.63
C ASP A 84 -10.71 -34.14 -16.03
N HIS A 85 -11.33 -33.08 -16.60
CA HIS A 85 -12.63 -32.57 -16.18
C HIS A 85 -13.83 -33.37 -16.64
N ASP A 86 -13.69 -34.16 -17.70
CA ASP A 86 -14.80 -34.94 -18.32
C ASP A 86 -15.03 -36.34 -17.69
N HIS A 87 -14.15 -36.74 -16.76
CA HIS A 87 -14.32 -37.98 -15.98
C HIS A 87 -15.00 -37.71 -14.62
N GLY A 88 -16.25 -37.30 -14.71
CA GLY A 88 -17.37 -37.37 -13.77
C GLY A 88 -17.08 -37.71 -12.29
N ALA A 89 -16.38 -36.84 -11.57
CA ALA A 89 -16.46 -36.79 -10.12
C ALA A 89 -16.80 -35.34 -9.72
N SER A 90 -17.64 -35.18 -8.70
CA SER A 90 -18.01 -33.88 -8.10
C SER A 90 -16.77 -33.08 -7.73
N ALA A 91 -16.27 -32.31 -8.70
CA ALA A 91 -14.91 -31.76 -8.66
C ALA A 91 -14.74 -30.47 -7.81
N SER A 92 -15.84 -29.88 -7.33
CA SER A 92 -15.71 -28.59 -6.61
C SER A 92 -15.20 -28.72 -5.17
N ASP A 93 -15.61 -29.78 -4.48
CA ASP A 93 -15.17 -30.00 -3.09
C ASP A 93 -13.77 -30.64 -3.04
N ASP A 94 -13.43 -31.42 -4.06
CA ASP A 94 -12.14 -32.13 -4.13
C ASP A 94 -10.98 -31.20 -4.54
N LEU A 95 -11.22 -30.23 -5.42
CA LEU A 95 -10.19 -29.27 -5.85
C LEU A 95 -9.78 -28.31 -4.71
N TYR A 96 -10.74 -27.85 -3.92
CA TYR A 96 -10.43 -27.02 -2.74
C TYR A 96 -9.63 -27.81 -1.70
N VAL A 97 -10.10 -29.01 -1.36
CA VAL A 97 -9.42 -29.91 -0.42
C VAL A 97 -8.06 -30.30 -0.95
N THR A 98 -7.92 -30.64 -2.23
CA THR A 98 -6.66 -31.00 -2.87
C THR A 98 -5.69 -29.80 -2.92
N SER A 99 -6.16 -28.59 -3.22
CA SER A 99 -5.35 -27.38 -3.20
C SER A 99 -4.90 -27.00 -1.79
N LEU A 100 -5.77 -27.14 -0.80
CA LEU A 100 -5.45 -26.93 0.61
C LEU A 100 -4.46 -27.98 1.12
N TRP A 101 -4.64 -29.26 0.80
CA TRP A 101 -3.70 -30.34 1.11
C TRP A 101 -2.34 -30.10 0.45
N PHE A 102 -2.32 -29.73 -0.82
CA PHE A 102 -1.09 -29.38 -1.54
C PHE A 102 -0.36 -28.20 -0.89
N TYR A 103 -1.11 -27.16 -0.49
CA TYR A 103 -0.57 -26.01 0.23
C TYR A 103 0.01 -26.42 1.60
N LEU A 104 -0.74 -27.18 2.39
CA LEU A 104 -0.33 -27.63 3.72
C LEU A 104 0.87 -28.59 3.65
N LEU A 105 0.83 -29.56 2.71
CA LEU A 105 1.94 -30.50 2.49
C LEU A 105 3.21 -29.76 2.03
N ARG A 106 3.10 -28.78 1.15
CA ARG A 106 4.24 -27.94 0.75
C ARG A 106 4.77 -27.13 1.92
N LYS A 107 3.89 -26.53 2.71
CA LYS A 107 4.29 -25.75 3.90
C LYS A 107 5.03 -26.62 4.91
N HIS A 108 4.49 -27.78 5.25
CA HIS A 108 5.11 -28.72 6.19
C HIS A 108 6.32 -29.44 5.60
N GLY A 109 6.27 -29.84 4.34
CA GLY A 109 7.38 -30.47 3.65
C GLY A 109 8.57 -29.52 3.48
N LEU A 110 8.31 -28.25 3.14
CA LEU A 110 9.37 -27.23 3.05
C LEU A 110 9.98 -26.91 4.41
N GLN A 111 9.21 -26.93 5.50
CA GLN A 111 9.77 -26.80 6.85
C GLN A 111 10.67 -27.99 7.24
N ALA A 112 10.31 -29.20 6.83
CA ALA A 112 11.16 -30.37 7.04
C ALA A 112 12.46 -30.29 6.20
N VAL A 113 12.36 -29.80 4.96
CA VAL A 113 13.51 -29.56 4.07
C VAL A 113 14.45 -28.50 4.64
N MET A 114 13.92 -27.39 5.20
CA MET A 114 14.74 -26.36 5.86
C MET A 114 15.55 -26.89 7.06
N LYS A 115 15.03 -27.90 7.74
CA LYS A 115 15.73 -28.54 8.88
C LYS A 115 16.79 -29.52 8.43
N SER A 116 16.86 -29.85 7.13
CA SER A 116 17.93 -30.69 6.59
C SER A 116 19.20 -29.86 6.38
N THR A 117 20.30 -30.31 6.94
CA THR A 117 21.60 -29.60 6.94
C THR A 117 22.37 -29.64 5.62
N ASN A 118 21.80 -30.24 4.56
CA ASN A 118 22.49 -30.55 3.31
C ASN A 118 21.80 -29.96 2.05
N LEU A 119 21.15 -28.78 2.15
CA LEU A 119 20.60 -28.13 0.97
C LEU A 119 21.69 -27.31 0.27
N GLU A 120 21.71 -27.39 -1.05
CA GLU A 120 22.47 -26.45 -1.87
C GLU A 120 22.02 -25.01 -1.55
N PRO A 121 22.95 -24.02 -1.47
CA PRO A 121 22.63 -22.66 -1.03
C PRO A 121 21.49 -21.99 -1.79
N ASP A 122 21.42 -22.16 -3.11
CA ASP A 122 20.36 -21.57 -3.95
C ASP A 122 18.97 -22.21 -3.64
N LEU A 123 18.92 -23.53 -3.41
CA LEU A 123 17.71 -24.21 -3.02
C LEU A 123 17.27 -23.84 -1.60
N ALA A 124 18.20 -23.70 -0.67
CA ALA A 124 17.93 -23.23 0.69
C ALA A 124 17.31 -21.84 0.68
N GLU A 125 17.81 -20.93 -0.15
CA GLU A 125 17.25 -19.58 -0.29
C GLU A 125 15.86 -19.59 -0.95
N GLU A 126 15.63 -20.38 -2.00
CA GLU A 126 14.29 -20.53 -2.60
C GLU A 126 13.26 -21.08 -1.59
N VAL A 127 13.64 -22.07 -0.80
CA VAL A 127 12.82 -22.64 0.27
C VAL A 127 12.53 -21.60 1.33
N ARG A 128 13.54 -20.86 1.80
CA ARG A 128 13.39 -19.79 2.79
C ARG A 128 12.40 -18.73 2.32
N VAL A 129 12.56 -18.20 1.11
CA VAL A 129 11.69 -17.19 0.53
C VAL A 129 10.25 -17.71 0.37
N THR A 130 10.08 -18.99 0.01
CA THR A 130 8.77 -19.61 -0.16
C THR A 130 8.05 -19.83 1.17
N LEU A 131 8.78 -20.11 2.24
CA LEU A 131 8.21 -20.21 3.59
C LEU A 131 7.90 -18.84 4.19
N GLU A 132 8.74 -17.85 3.90
CA GLU A 132 8.55 -16.48 4.41
C GLU A 132 7.31 -15.81 3.78
N THR A 133 7.09 -15.98 2.48
CA THR A 133 5.91 -15.43 1.79
C THR A 133 5.46 -16.37 0.68
N THR A 134 4.24 -16.85 0.74
CA THR A 134 3.66 -17.68 -0.32
C THR A 134 3.59 -16.91 -1.64
N ARG A 135 3.71 -17.62 -2.78
CA ARG A 135 3.69 -16.98 -4.11
C ARG A 135 2.45 -16.10 -4.33
N PHE A 136 1.31 -16.48 -3.79
CA PHE A 136 0.06 -15.72 -3.92
C PHE A 136 0.15 -14.33 -3.27
N ARG A 137 0.93 -14.17 -2.20
CA ARG A 137 1.10 -12.91 -1.45
C ARG A 137 2.27 -12.05 -1.93
N ARG A 138 3.05 -12.50 -2.93
CA ARG A 138 4.25 -11.78 -3.36
C ARG A 138 3.91 -10.61 -4.27
N ALA A 139 4.68 -9.52 -4.14
CA ALA A 139 4.65 -8.37 -5.03
C ALA A 139 5.21 -8.75 -6.41
N GLY A 140 4.33 -8.86 -7.42
CA GLY A 140 4.65 -9.48 -8.70
C GLY A 140 5.89 -8.91 -9.39
N ARG A 141 6.04 -7.58 -9.45
CA ARG A 141 7.16 -6.93 -10.15
C ARG A 141 8.50 -7.07 -9.41
N VAL A 142 8.46 -7.02 -8.07
CA VAL A 142 9.63 -7.27 -7.21
C VAL A 142 10.08 -8.72 -7.34
N GLU A 143 9.13 -9.64 -7.32
CA GLU A 143 9.41 -11.08 -7.49
C GLU A 143 9.94 -11.39 -8.89
N ALA A 144 9.43 -10.75 -9.94
CA ALA A 144 9.93 -10.92 -11.30
C ALA A 144 11.42 -10.53 -11.39
N ARG A 145 11.81 -9.40 -10.78
CA ARG A 145 13.24 -8.98 -10.72
C ARG A 145 14.12 -10.03 -10.07
N ARG A 146 13.67 -10.54 -8.93
CA ARG A 146 14.40 -11.60 -8.20
C ARG A 146 14.47 -12.89 -9.03
N PHE A 147 13.34 -13.29 -9.62
CA PHE A 147 13.24 -14.56 -10.34
C PHE A 147 14.08 -14.59 -11.62
N ILE A 148 14.21 -13.49 -12.35
CA ILE A 148 15.13 -13.40 -13.50
C ILE A 148 16.54 -13.82 -13.08
N SER A 149 17.06 -13.28 -11.97
CA SER A 149 18.41 -13.62 -11.47
C SER A 149 18.55 -15.08 -11.00
N VAL A 150 17.46 -15.68 -10.51
CA VAL A 150 17.42 -17.11 -10.11
C VAL A 150 17.37 -18.00 -11.35
N TYR A 151 16.50 -17.67 -12.32
CA TYR A 151 16.33 -18.45 -13.55
C TYR A 151 17.58 -18.41 -14.43
N GLU A 152 18.30 -17.30 -14.45
CA GLU A 152 19.56 -17.15 -15.20
C GLU A 152 20.63 -18.18 -14.79
N LYS A 153 20.64 -18.58 -13.54
CA LYS A 153 21.60 -19.57 -13.01
C LYS A 153 21.23 -21.03 -13.32
N LYS A 154 20.01 -21.29 -13.79
CA LYS A 154 19.55 -22.66 -14.06
C LYS A 154 20.21 -23.21 -15.33
N ALA A 155 20.78 -24.41 -15.23
CA ALA A 155 21.38 -25.10 -16.39
C ALA A 155 20.33 -25.49 -17.45
N THR A 156 19.06 -25.61 -17.04
CA THR A 156 17.92 -25.97 -17.90
C THR A 156 17.14 -24.74 -18.38
N ARG A 157 17.68 -23.52 -18.22
CA ARG A 157 17.00 -22.31 -18.69
C ARG A 157 16.88 -22.29 -20.20
N ASP A 158 15.80 -21.73 -20.67
CA ASP A 158 15.64 -21.35 -22.07
C ASP A 158 16.23 -19.94 -22.30
N ASP A 159 17.24 -19.85 -23.14
CA ASP A 159 17.94 -18.56 -23.37
C ASP A 159 17.07 -17.56 -24.11
N THR A 160 16.14 -17.99 -24.98
CA THR A 160 15.17 -17.10 -25.69
C THR A 160 14.20 -16.48 -24.69
N VAL A 161 13.63 -17.29 -23.79
CA VAL A 161 12.74 -16.81 -22.71
C VAL A 161 13.50 -15.86 -21.78
N MET A 162 14.74 -16.18 -21.45
CA MET A 162 15.55 -15.33 -20.58
C MET A 162 15.83 -13.97 -21.21
N GLU A 163 16.24 -13.95 -22.47
CA GLU A 163 16.50 -12.71 -23.20
C GLU A 163 15.24 -11.85 -23.35
N PHE A 164 14.11 -12.48 -23.70
CA PHE A 164 12.82 -11.79 -23.76
C PHE A 164 12.43 -11.20 -22.39
N ALA A 165 12.54 -11.97 -21.31
CA ALA A 165 12.19 -11.52 -19.97
C ALA A 165 13.04 -10.30 -19.51
N LYS A 166 14.33 -10.28 -19.83
CA LYS A 166 15.22 -9.14 -19.54
C LYS A 166 14.81 -7.91 -20.34
N LEU A 167 14.56 -8.06 -21.64
CA LEU A 167 14.13 -6.96 -22.52
C LEU A 167 12.80 -6.37 -22.08
N ASP A 168 11.77 -7.21 -21.87
CA ASP A 168 10.45 -6.79 -21.39
C ASP A 168 10.56 -6.07 -20.02
N TYR A 169 11.36 -6.62 -19.12
CA TYR A 169 11.56 -6.01 -17.82
C TYR A 169 12.15 -4.60 -17.94
N ASN A 170 13.20 -4.42 -18.76
CA ASN A 170 13.90 -3.15 -18.97
C ASN A 170 13.00 -2.11 -19.68
N ILE A 171 12.19 -2.53 -20.66
CA ILE A 171 11.23 -1.66 -21.33
C ILE A 171 10.21 -1.09 -20.34
N VAL A 172 9.63 -1.94 -19.52
CA VAL A 172 8.65 -1.50 -18.49
C VAL A 172 9.33 -0.62 -17.44
N GLN A 173 10.59 -0.90 -17.11
CA GLN A 173 11.39 -0.10 -16.20
C GLN A 173 11.60 1.33 -16.73
N ALA A 174 11.83 1.49 -18.05
CA ALA A 174 11.93 2.82 -18.67
C ALA A 174 10.61 3.61 -18.55
N VAL A 175 9.45 2.96 -18.73
CA VAL A 175 8.14 3.58 -18.52
C VAL A 175 8.01 4.11 -17.08
N TYR A 176 8.40 3.29 -16.09
CA TYR A 176 8.34 3.70 -14.69
C TYR A 176 9.27 4.89 -14.38
N CYS A 177 10.45 4.95 -14.99
CA CYS A 177 11.36 6.08 -14.81
C CYS A 177 10.77 7.38 -15.38
N ASP A 178 10.12 7.34 -16.55
CA ASP A 178 9.45 8.48 -17.14
C ASP A 178 8.29 8.98 -16.29
N GLU A 179 7.50 8.07 -15.72
CA GLU A 179 6.41 8.40 -14.80
C GLU A 179 6.94 9.04 -13.50
N LEU A 180 8.02 8.49 -12.92
CA LEU A 180 8.67 9.07 -11.74
C LEU A 180 9.25 10.46 -12.02
N LYS A 181 9.81 10.69 -13.20
CA LYS A 181 10.27 12.00 -13.62
C LYS A 181 9.12 13.01 -13.65
N GLN A 182 7.99 12.66 -14.28
CA GLN A 182 6.79 13.50 -14.33
C GLN A 182 6.26 13.81 -12.93
N LEU A 183 6.15 12.79 -12.08
CA LEU A 183 5.71 12.92 -10.70
C LEU A 183 6.66 13.77 -9.85
N SER A 184 7.99 13.61 -10.03
CA SER A 184 8.98 14.40 -9.31
C SER A 184 8.93 15.88 -9.70
N MET A 185 8.68 16.18 -10.97
CA MET A 185 8.48 17.57 -11.45
C MET A 185 7.20 18.17 -10.86
N TRP A 186 6.08 17.43 -10.92
CA TRP A 186 4.82 17.84 -10.31
C TRP A 186 4.96 18.09 -8.81
N TRP A 187 5.62 17.19 -8.09
CA TRP A 187 5.82 17.29 -6.66
C TRP A 187 6.70 18.48 -6.26
N LYS A 188 7.72 18.76 -7.05
CA LYS A 188 8.56 19.94 -6.87
C LYS A 188 7.76 21.24 -7.01
N ASP A 189 6.84 21.31 -7.99
CA ASP A 189 5.94 22.44 -8.14
C ASP A 189 4.99 22.60 -6.94
N VAL A 190 4.36 21.50 -6.49
CA VAL A 190 3.51 21.51 -5.30
C VAL A 190 4.26 22.01 -4.07
N ARG A 191 5.46 21.50 -3.80
CA ARG A 191 6.30 21.89 -2.66
C ARG A 191 6.78 23.35 -2.73
N SER A 192 6.83 23.94 -3.89
CA SER A 192 7.14 25.37 -4.05
C SER A 192 5.99 26.29 -3.60
N GLN A 193 4.76 25.76 -3.56
CA GLN A 193 3.55 26.52 -3.25
C GLN A 193 2.98 26.21 -1.85
N VAL A 194 3.34 25.07 -1.28
CA VAL A 194 2.81 24.57 -0.01
C VAL A 194 3.97 24.22 0.92
N ASP A 195 3.93 24.74 2.15
CA ASP A 195 4.85 24.29 3.19
C ASP A 195 4.51 22.85 3.59
N MET A 196 5.45 21.93 3.38
CA MET A 196 5.32 20.51 3.68
C MET A 196 6.27 20.04 4.80
N THR A 197 6.79 20.98 5.59
CA THR A 197 7.75 20.65 6.67
C THR A 197 7.14 19.80 7.78
N PHE A 198 5.81 19.78 7.86
CA PHE A 198 5.05 18.99 8.84
C PHE A 198 4.92 17.50 8.46
N SER A 199 5.30 17.10 7.25
CA SER A 199 4.91 15.82 6.69
C SER A 199 6.08 14.98 6.15
N ARG A 200 5.81 13.71 5.96
CA ARG A 200 6.72 12.75 5.33
C ARG A 200 6.85 13.02 3.84
N ASP A 201 8.03 13.33 3.34
CA ASP A 201 8.31 13.44 1.90
C ASP A 201 8.63 12.06 1.33
N ARG A 202 7.62 11.39 0.78
CA ARG A 202 7.66 9.97 0.37
C ARG A 202 7.08 9.74 -1.04
N LEU A 203 7.30 10.68 -1.97
CA LEU A 203 6.78 10.55 -3.34
C LEU A 203 7.22 9.25 -4.03
N VAL A 204 8.52 8.94 -3.96
CA VAL A 204 9.09 7.78 -4.68
C VAL A 204 8.63 6.48 -4.06
N GLU A 205 8.55 6.41 -2.73
CA GLU A 205 8.04 5.26 -2.00
C GLU A 205 6.54 5.06 -2.27
N MET A 206 5.77 6.15 -2.36
CA MET A 206 4.35 6.08 -2.72
C MET A 206 4.16 5.60 -4.17
N TYR A 207 4.95 6.10 -5.12
CA TYR A 207 4.91 5.60 -6.49
C TYR A 207 5.29 4.12 -6.58
N PHE A 208 6.30 3.69 -5.82
CA PHE A 208 6.66 2.28 -5.71
C PHE A 208 5.48 1.45 -5.19
N TRP A 209 4.79 1.92 -4.15
CA TRP A 209 3.61 1.26 -3.61
C TRP A 209 2.52 1.09 -4.68
N MET A 210 2.21 2.16 -5.41
CA MET A 210 1.21 2.09 -6.50
C MET A 210 1.66 1.19 -7.66
N THR A 211 2.96 1.12 -7.96
CA THR A 211 3.52 0.19 -8.95
C THR A 211 3.35 -1.28 -8.54
N VAL A 212 3.42 -1.60 -7.25
CA VAL A 212 3.15 -2.97 -6.75
C VAL A 212 1.68 -3.35 -6.96
N ILE A 213 0.75 -2.40 -6.85
CA ILE A 213 -0.69 -2.62 -7.02
C ILE A 213 -1.06 -2.71 -8.51
N VAL A 214 -0.52 -1.80 -9.33
CA VAL A 214 -0.85 -1.65 -10.76
C VAL A 214 0.43 -1.65 -11.59
N TYR A 215 1.02 -2.83 -11.78
CA TYR A 215 2.33 -2.99 -12.40
C TYR A 215 2.31 -3.09 -13.94
N GLU A 216 1.14 -3.31 -14.54
CA GLU A 216 1.03 -3.51 -15.99
C GLU A 216 1.38 -2.19 -16.74
N PRO A 217 2.18 -2.25 -17.83
CA PRO A 217 2.71 -1.05 -18.48
C PRO A 217 1.62 -0.12 -19.04
N TYR A 218 0.49 -0.68 -19.48
CA TYR A 218 -0.61 0.10 -20.05
C TYR A 218 -1.45 0.89 -19.03
N TYR A 219 -1.23 0.69 -17.73
CA TYR A 219 -1.87 1.46 -16.66
C TYR A 219 -0.99 2.61 -16.13
N SER A 220 -0.22 3.26 -17.00
CA SER A 220 0.63 4.41 -16.64
C SER A 220 -0.18 5.52 -15.97
N TYR A 221 -1.31 5.92 -16.57
CA TYR A 221 -2.21 6.92 -16.00
C TYR A 221 -2.69 6.54 -14.60
N SER A 222 -3.07 5.27 -14.39
CA SER A 222 -3.52 4.78 -13.07
C SER A 222 -2.45 4.95 -12.00
N ARG A 223 -1.18 4.61 -12.29
CA ARG A 223 -0.09 4.78 -11.33
C ARG A 223 0.15 6.25 -10.98
N ILE A 224 0.14 7.14 -11.96
CA ILE A 224 0.33 8.58 -11.75
C ILE A 224 -0.83 9.15 -10.92
N MET A 225 -2.07 8.86 -11.29
CA MET A 225 -3.28 9.29 -10.59
C MET A 225 -3.29 8.81 -9.13
N LEU A 226 -3.08 7.51 -8.94
CA LEU A 226 -3.06 6.89 -7.61
C LEU A 226 -1.96 7.49 -6.74
N THR A 227 -0.74 7.67 -7.28
CA THR A 227 0.37 8.25 -6.53
C THR A 227 0.03 9.64 -6.03
N LYS A 228 -0.54 10.51 -6.87
CA LYS A 228 -0.93 11.87 -6.48
C LYS A 228 -1.99 11.87 -5.38
N LEU A 229 -3.08 11.10 -5.56
CA LEU A 229 -4.19 11.08 -4.61
C LEU A 229 -3.80 10.42 -3.28
N VAL A 230 -3.13 9.27 -3.31
CA VAL A 230 -2.75 8.54 -2.09
C VAL A 230 -1.65 9.31 -1.33
N LEU A 231 -0.77 10.03 -2.03
CA LEU A 231 0.19 10.93 -1.37
C LEU A 231 -0.53 12.05 -0.61
N TYR A 232 -1.55 12.68 -1.19
CA TYR A 232 -2.34 13.68 -0.46
C TYR A 232 -3.12 13.09 0.71
N MET A 233 -3.64 11.86 0.59
CA MET A 233 -4.27 11.19 1.74
C MET A 233 -3.26 10.95 2.86
N ALA A 234 -2.04 10.53 2.55
CA ALA A 234 -0.99 10.35 3.57
C ALA A 234 -0.51 11.68 4.18
N LEU A 235 -0.53 12.78 3.41
CA LEU A 235 -0.24 14.12 3.95
C LEU A 235 -1.37 14.65 4.84
N MET A 236 -2.61 14.32 4.52
CA MET A 236 -3.75 14.61 5.41
C MET A 236 -3.62 13.85 6.72
N ASP A 237 -3.21 12.57 6.70
CA ASP A 237 -2.89 11.78 7.89
C ASP A 237 -1.90 12.52 8.80
N ASP A 238 -0.76 12.96 8.25
CA ASP A 238 0.24 13.74 9.00
C ASP A 238 -0.34 15.06 9.58
N ILE A 239 -1.29 15.71 8.88
CA ILE A 239 -1.96 16.92 9.36
C ILE A 239 -2.86 16.58 10.55
N TYR A 240 -3.72 15.57 10.41
CA TYR A 240 -4.68 15.21 11.46
C TYR A 240 -4.00 14.68 12.70
N ASP A 241 -2.93 13.90 12.54
CA ASP A 241 -2.21 13.29 13.65
C ASP A 241 -1.35 14.28 14.44
N ASN A 242 -0.65 15.18 13.75
CA ASN A 242 0.47 15.88 14.37
C ASN A 242 0.47 17.40 14.14
N TYR A 243 -0.33 17.93 13.21
CA TYR A 243 -0.18 19.32 12.78
C TYR A 243 -1.40 20.20 13.08
N SER A 244 -2.62 19.66 13.03
CA SER A 244 -3.85 20.38 13.31
C SER A 244 -4.42 20.08 14.70
N THR A 245 -5.14 21.06 15.27
CA THR A 245 -6.01 20.83 16.41
C THR A 245 -7.28 20.12 15.96
N THR A 246 -8.06 19.58 16.91
CA THR A 246 -9.34 18.94 16.63
C THR A 246 -10.33 19.86 15.95
N ASP A 247 -10.38 21.14 16.35
CA ASP A 247 -11.23 22.14 15.72
C ASP A 247 -10.78 22.44 14.28
N GLU A 248 -9.49 22.59 14.03
CA GLU A 248 -8.93 22.78 12.69
C GLU A 248 -9.20 21.58 11.78
N SER A 249 -9.04 20.36 12.28
CA SER A 249 -9.36 19.13 11.54
C SER A 249 -10.85 19.00 11.22
N ASN A 250 -11.74 19.44 12.11
CA ASN A 250 -13.18 19.52 11.86
C ASN A 250 -13.52 20.53 10.77
N ILE A 251 -12.90 21.73 10.81
CA ILE A 251 -13.08 22.75 9.78
C ILE A 251 -12.62 22.24 8.42
N PHE A 252 -11.44 21.62 8.37
CA PHE A 252 -10.85 21.04 7.14
C PHE A 252 -11.74 19.93 6.55
N THR A 253 -12.20 18.99 7.38
CA THR A 253 -13.13 17.92 6.98
C THR A 253 -14.45 18.49 6.44
N THR A 254 -15.00 19.50 7.10
CA THR A 254 -16.24 20.16 6.66
C THR A 254 -16.06 20.88 5.33
N ALA A 255 -14.92 21.49 5.10
CA ALA A 255 -14.58 22.16 3.83
C ALA A 255 -14.45 21.13 2.69
N LEU A 256 -13.80 19.99 2.91
CA LEU A 256 -13.71 18.89 1.94
C LEU A 256 -15.09 18.32 1.60
N LYS A 257 -16.00 18.24 2.58
CA LYS A 257 -17.38 17.79 2.33
C LYS A 257 -18.13 18.72 1.38
N ARG A 258 -17.91 20.02 1.50
CA ARG A 258 -18.54 21.04 0.64
C ARG A 258 -17.90 21.12 -0.73
N TRP A 259 -16.61 20.75 -0.82
CA TRP A 259 -15.80 20.84 -2.03
C TRP A 259 -15.86 22.23 -2.69
N ASP A 260 -15.69 23.29 -1.89
CA ASP A 260 -15.85 24.69 -2.30
C ASP A 260 -14.59 25.52 -1.97
N ASP A 261 -13.97 26.09 -3.00
CA ASP A 261 -12.81 26.97 -2.86
C ASP A 261 -13.07 28.22 -1.99
N LYS A 262 -14.30 28.74 -2.02
CA LYS A 262 -14.68 29.94 -1.24
C LYS A 262 -14.75 29.63 0.25
N ALA A 263 -15.19 28.43 0.62
CA ALA A 263 -15.20 27.99 2.01
C ALA A 263 -13.76 27.95 2.59
N ALA A 264 -12.79 27.65 1.73
CA ALA A 264 -11.39 27.63 2.11
C ALA A 264 -10.84 29.01 2.52
N GLU A 265 -11.29 30.07 1.87
CA GLU A 265 -10.76 31.42 2.14
C GLU A 265 -11.32 32.02 3.44
N GLU A 266 -12.52 31.63 3.83
CA GLU A 266 -13.21 32.19 4.97
C GLU A 266 -13.07 31.39 6.28
N GLN A 267 -12.92 30.08 6.21
CA GLN A 267 -13.03 29.20 7.39
C GLN A 267 -11.74 28.42 7.70
N ILE A 268 -10.97 28.02 6.69
CA ILE A 268 -9.75 27.21 6.91
C ILE A 268 -8.64 28.09 7.48
N PRO A 269 -7.92 27.65 8.53
CA PRO A 269 -6.75 28.33 9.07
C PRO A 269 -5.73 28.69 7.98
N GLU A 270 -5.13 29.87 8.09
CA GLU A 270 -4.25 30.43 7.05
C GLU A 270 -3.13 29.46 6.63
N HIS A 271 -2.53 28.77 7.60
CA HIS A 271 -1.44 27.82 7.37
C HIS A 271 -1.87 26.55 6.63
N LEU A 272 -3.15 26.14 6.68
CA LEU A 272 -3.69 24.97 5.98
C LEU A 272 -4.30 25.30 4.60
N ARG A 273 -4.57 26.57 4.30
CA ARG A 273 -5.21 26.99 3.03
C ARG A 273 -4.42 26.57 1.77
N PRO A 274 -3.08 26.77 1.70
CA PRO A 274 -2.32 26.35 0.51
C PRO A 274 -2.42 24.85 0.28
N PHE A 275 -2.37 24.04 1.33
CA PHE A 275 -2.52 22.59 1.24
C PHE A 275 -3.91 22.21 0.75
N TYR A 276 -4.97 22.75 1.36
CA TYR A 276 -6.35 22.50 0.94
C TYR A 276 -6.55 22.81 -0.55
N LYS A 277 -6.14 24.00 -1.02
CA LYS A 277 -6.25 24.41 -2.42
C LYS A 277 -5.48 23.45 -3.35
N SER A 278 -4.33 22.95 -2.93
CA SER A 278 -3.55 22.00 -3.70
C SER A 278 -4.26 20.64 -3.81
N VAL A 279 -4.89 20.16 -2.75
CA VAL A 279 -5.71 18.93 -2.75
C VAL A 279 -6.87 19.05 -3.72
N ILE A 280 -7.69 20.13 -3.58
CA ILE A 280 -8.87 20.35 -4.43
C ILE A 280 -8.45 20.46 -5.90
N ARG A 281 -7.45 21.30 -6.21
CA ARG A 281 -6.96 21.48 -7.57
C ARG A 281 -6.53 20.15 -8.21
N THR A 282 -5.70 19.37 -7.52
CA THR A 282 -5.18 18.12 -8.08
C THR A 282 -6.30 17.08 -8.26
N ALA A 283 -7.23 16.98 -7.32
CA ALA A 283 -8.35 16.08 -7.45
C ALA A 283 -9.29 16.50 -8.59
N ASP A 284 -9.56 17.80 -8.75
CA ASP A 284 -10.40 18.32 -9.84
C ASP A 284 -9.75 18.15 -11.21
N GLU A 285 -8.45 18.33 -11.34
CA GLU A 285 -7.68 18.02 -12.54
C GLU A 285 -7.85 16.53 -12.92
N ILE A 286 -7.69 15.62 -11.96
CA ILE A 286 -7.89 14.18 -12.17
C ILE A 286 -9.33 13.86 -12.54
N VAL A 287 -10.33 14.45 -11.89
CA VAL A 287 -11.74 14.28 -12.24
C VAL A 287 -12.00 14.76 -13.68
N ALA A 288 -11.41 15.89 -14.09
CA ALA A 288 -11.55 16.40 -15.45
C ALA A 288 -10.89 15.46 -16.48
N GLU A 289 -9.70 14.93 -16.19
CA GLU A 289 -9.01 13.97 -17.05
C GLU A 289 -9.81 12.66 -17.19
N LEU A 290 -10.37 12.14 -16.10
CA LEU A 290 -11.22 10.96 -16.12
C LEU A 290 -12.51 11.19 -16.93
N LYS A 291 -13.09 12.39 -16.88
CA LYS A 291 -14.25 12.76 -17.71
C LYS A 291 -13.90 12.81 -19.20
N VAL A 292 -12.72 13.31 -19.55
CA VAL A 292 -12.23 13.28 -20.94
C VAL A 292 -12.10 11.83 -21.44
N GLN A 293 -11.73 10.90 -20.57
CA GLN A 293 -11.67 9.46 -20.85
C GLN A 293 -13.05 8.78 -20.82
N ASN A 294 -14.16 9.54 -20.66
CA ASN A 294 -15.52 9.05 -20.50
C ASN A 294 -15.73 8.14 -19.26
N ASN A 295 -14.89 8.27 -18.25
CA ASN A 295 -15.02 7.49 -17.02
C ASN A 295 -16.25 7.95 -16.21
N LYS A 296 -17.24 7.08 -16.09
CA LYS A 296 -18.52 7.36 -15.42
C LYS A 296 -18.37 7.50 -13.88
N ASN A 297 -17.25 7.04 -13.34
CA ASN A 297 -16.97 7.04 -11.90
C ASN A 297 -16.02 8.18 -11.49
N SER A 298 -15.79 9.18 -12.35
CA SER A 298 -14.84 10.27 -12.09
C SER A 298 -15.10 11.03 -10.78
N GLU A 299 -16.37 11.27 -10.41
CA GLU A 299 -16.74 12.00 -9.18
C GLU A 299 -16.43 11.21 -7.89
N VAL A 300 -16.23 9.90 -7.98
CA VAL A 300 -15.85 9.05 -6.84
C VAL A 300 -14.53 9.50 -6.22
N VAL A 301 -13.66 10.14 -6.98
CA VAL A 301 -12.41 10.72 -6.46
C VAL A 301 -12.71 11.68 -5.30
N ARG A 302 -13.69 12.56 -5.43
CA ARG A 302 -14.08 13.51 -4.38
C ARG A 302 -14.70 12.80 -3.18
N GLU A 303 -15.57 11.79 -3.45
CA GLU A 303 -16.18 10.97 -2.40
C GLU A 303 -15.10 10.30 -1.53
N VAL A 304 -14.06 9.74 -2.16
CA VAL A 304 -12.94 9.07 -1.48
C VAL A 304 -12.12 10.06 -0.64
N MET A 305 -11.78 11.23 -1.19
CA MET A 305 -11.02 12.25 -0.45
C MET A 305 -11.76 12.75 0.79
N PHE A 306 -13.07 12.93 0.68
CA PHE A 306 -13.88 13.28 1.85
C PHE A 306 -13.98 12.12 2.85
N HIS A 307 -14.22 10.89 2.39
CA HIS A 307 -14.37 9.73 3.26
C HIS A 307 -13.12 9.48 4.12
N VAL A 308 -11.91 9.64 3.56
CA VAL A 308 -10.68 9.47 4.32
C VAL A 308 -10.52 10.57 5.38
N ALA A 309 -10.82 11.83 5.02
CA ALA A 309 -10.76 12.95 5.97
C ALA A 309 -11.75 12.80 7.14
N GLU A 310 -12.97 12.29 6.86
CA GLU A 310 -13.97 11.99 7.88
C GLU A 310 -13.48 10.88 8.83
N SER A 311 -12.79 9.88 8.31
CA SER A 311 -12.22 8.78 9.10
C SER A 311 -11.08 9.27 9.99
N TYR A 312 -10.17 10.10 9.46
CA TYR A 312 -9.10 10.72 10.27
C TYR A 312 -9.67 11.58 11.39
N HIS A 313 -10.68 12.41 11.09
CA HIS A 313 -11.31 13.24 12.12
C HIS A 313 -11.97 12.39 13.23
N ALA A 314 -12.52 11.22 12.91
CA ALA A 314 -13.04 10.30 13.91
C ALA A 314 -11.95 9.75 14.83
N GLU A 315 -10.75 9.45 14.31
CA GLU A 315 -9.61 9.00 15.12
C GLU A 315 -9.03 10.11 16.00
N VAL A 316 -9.00 11.37 15.51
CA VAL A 316 -8.57 12.53 16.30
C VAL A 316 -9.41 12.65 17.58
N LYS A 317 -10.71 12.41 17.51
CA LYS A 317 -11.58 12.40 18.69
C LYS A 317 -11.19 11.32 19.68
N TRP A 318 -10.86 10.12 19.24
CA TRP A 318 -10.37 9.06 20.12
C TRP A 318 -9.09 9.43 20.84
N ARG A 319 -8.16 10.05 20.13
CA ARG A 319 -6.91 10.55 20.72
C ARG A 319 -7.19 11.57 21.82
N ASP A 320 -8.03 12.56 21.55
CA ASP A 320 -8.35 13.64 22.50
C ASP A 320 -9.11 13.13 23.73
N GLU A 321 -10.00 12.14 23.55
CA GLU A 321 -10.73 11.47 24.62
C GLU A 321 -9.90 10.42 25.34
N GLN A 322 -8.68 10.13 24.87
CA GLN A 322 -7.82 9.00 25.33
C GLN A 322 -8.58 7.69 25.37
N TYR A 323 -9.48 7.49 24.41
CA TYR A 323 -10.35 6.35 24.33
C TYR A 323 -9.61 5.11 23.84
N VAL A 324 -9.72 4.01 24.60
CA VAL A 324 -9.23 2.69 24.18
C VAL A 324 -10.44 1.78 23.97
N PRO A 325 -10.68 1.30 22.73
CA PRO A 325 -11.77 0.39 22.42
C PRO A 325 -11.86 -0.84 23.36
N ALA A 326 -13.06 -1.42 23.51
CA ALA A 326 -13.25 -2.57 24.36
C ALA A 326 -12.60 -3.84 23.76
N ASP A 327 -12.65 -3.96 22.43
CA ASP A 327 -12.10 -5.09 21.70
C ASP A 327 -11.60 -4.67 20.31
N VAL A 328 -10.91 -5.59 19.63
CA VAL A 328 -10.32 -5.35 18.30
C VAL A 328 -11.38 -5.09 17.23
N ASP A 329 -12.57 -5.68 17.33
CA ASP A 329 -13.66 -5.46 16.38
C ASP A 329 -14.20 -4.03 16.45
N GLU A 330 -14.40 -3.49 17.66
CA GLU A 330 -14.78 -2.10 17.87
C GLU A 330 -13.70 -1.15 17.34
N HIS A 331 -12.43 -1.44 17.64
CA HIS A 331 -11.31 -0.68 17.10
C HIS A 331 -11.35 -0.62 15.58
N LEU A 332 -11.49 -1.76 14.93
CA LEU A 332 -11.52 -1.86 13.45
C LEU A 332 -12.75 -1.15 12.83
N GLN A 333 -13.87 -1.00 13.53
CA GLN A 333 -15.05 -0.29 12.98
C GLN A 333 -14.74 1.14 12.54
N ILE A 334 -13.85 1.84 13.23
CA ILE A 334 -13.44 3.22 12.87
C ILE A 334 -12.14 3.19 12.06
N SER A 335 -11.11 2.48 12.56
CA SER A 335 -9.78 2.51 11.97
C SER A 335 -9.65 1.83 10.60
N LEU A 336 -10.65 1.06 10.14
CA LEU A 336 -10.69 0.58 8.76
C LEU A 336 -10.81 1.74 7.74
N GLY A 337 -11.46 2.84 8.11
CA GLY A 337 -11.60 3.99 7.22
C GLY A 337 -10.31 4.81 7.08
N SER A 338 -9.54 4.94 8.16
CA SER A 338 -8.36 5.79 8.22
C SER A 338 -7.09 5.13 7.67
N ILE A 339 -7.00 3.80 7.61
CA ILE A 339 -5.83 3.12 7.04
C ILE A 339 -5.73 3.21 5.51
N MET A 340 -6.62 3.91 4.84
CA MET A 340 -6.65 4.17 3.38
C MET A 340 -6.79 2.94 2.48
N ALA A 341 -6.71 1.71 2.96
CA ALA A 341 -6.66 0.53 2.09
C ALA A 341 -7.93 0.36 1.23
N MET A 342 -9.12 0.63 1.78
CA MET A 342 -10.38 0.63 1.02
C MET A 342 -10.38 1.73 -0.04
N GLN A 343 -9.94 2.93 0.31
CA GLN A 343 -9.87 4.07 -0.60
C GLN A 343 -8.89 3.80 -1.76
N VAL A 344 -7.75 3.17 -1.48
CA VAL A 344 -6.80 2.73 -2.52
C VAL A 344 -7.46 1.69 -3.44
N VAL A 345 -8.23 0.74 -2.91
CA VAL A 345 -9.02 -0.20 -3.74
C VAL A 345 -9.97 0.57 -4.64
N VAL A 346 -10.79 1.46 -4.09
CA VAL A 346 -11.78 2.25 -4.87
C VAL A 346 -11.10 3.05 -5.97
N LEU A 347 -10.05 3.82 -5.65
CA LEU A 347 -9.33 4.63 -6.64
C LEU A 347 -8.64 3.76 -7.71
N THR A 348 -8.09 2.60 -7.31
CA THR A 348 -7.55 1.64 -8.27
C THR A 348 -8.63 1.19 -9.24
N LEU A 349 -9.81 0.82 -8.76
CA LEU A 349 -10.92 0.39 -9.61
C LEU A 349 -11.44 1.52 -10.50
N VAL A 350 -11.58 2.74 -9.98
CA VAL A 350 -11.93 3.93 -10.78
C VAL A 350 -10.96 4.11 -11.94
N SER A 351 -9.66 3.92 -11.70
CA SER A 351 -8.62 4.10 -12.71
C SER A 351 -8.65 3.08 -13.86
N LEU A 352 -9.34 1.95 -13.68
CA LEU A 352 -9.51 0.91 -14.72
C LEU A 352 -10.55 1.27 -15.79
N GLY A 353 -11.29 2.36 -15.62
CA GLY A 353 -12.27 2.83 -16.61
C GLY A 353 -13.53 1.97 -16.68
N ASP A 354 -13.98 1.68 -17.91
CA ASP A 354 -15.28 1.03 -18.18
C ASP A 354 -15.45 -0.39 -17.61
N VAL A 355 -14.35 -1.05 -17.24
CA VAL A 355 -14.39 -2.37 -16.58
C VAL A 355 -15.04 -2.29 -15.19
N THR A 356 -15.01 -1.10 -14.58
CA THR A 356 -15.53 -0.86 -13.24
C THR A 356 -16.88 -0.15 -13.31
N THR A 357 -17.94 -0.83 -12.89
CA THR A 357 -19.27 -0.23 -12.76
C THR A 357 -19.44 0.49 -11.43
N ARG A 358 -20.40 1.41 -11.31
CA ARG A 358 -20.74 2.04 -10.02
C ARG A 358 -21.16 1.01 -8.97
N GLU A 359 -21.85 -0.05 -9.37
CA GLU A 359 -22.23 -1.16 -8.48
C GLU A 359 -21.02 -1.81 -7.80
N ILE A 360 -19.91 -2.01 -8.55
CA ILE A 360 -18.67 -2.56 -7.98
C ILE A 360 -18.08 -1.60 -6.94
N ILE A 361 -18.10 -0.31 -7.21
CA ILE A 361 -17.61 0.72 -6.28
C ILE A 361 -18.47 0.75 -5.02
N ASP A 362 -19.81 0.78 -5.18
CA ASP A 362 -20.75 0.76 -4.06
C ASP A 362 -20.57 -0.50 -3.21
N TRP A 363 -20.33 -1.66 -3.86
CA TRP A 363 -19.98 -2.89 -3.16
C TRP A 363 -18.72 -2.75 -2.30
N VAL A 364 -17.67 -2.12 -2.79
CA VAL A 364 -16.43 -1.89 -2.00
C VAL A 364 -16.74 -1.06 -0.76
N PHE A 365 -17.53 0.01 -0.90
CA PHE A 365 -17.91 0.88 0.22
C PHE A 365 -18.75 0.17 1.30
N THR A 366 -19.41 -0.95 1.00
CA THR A 366 -20.11 -1.75 2.01
C THR A 366 -19.16 -2.59 2.90
N TYR A 367 -17.86 -2.53 2.69
CA TYR A 367 -16.87 -3.37 3.38
C TYR A 367 -17.22 -4.87 3.37
N PRO A 368 -17.47 -5.50 2.20
CA PRO A 368 -17.69 -6.92 2.12
C PRO A 368 -16.49 -7.68 2.69
N LYS A 369 -16.67 -8.96 3.00
CA LYS A 369 -15.69 -9.77 3.75
C LYS A 369 -14.26 -9.65 3.19
N MET A 370 -14.10 -9.72 1.86
CA MET A 370 -12.81 -9.59 1.19
C MET A 370 -12.17 -8.20 1.40
N ILE A 371 -12.94 -7.11 1.28
CA ILE A 371 -12.45 -5.74 1.47
C ILE A 371 -12.12 -5.49 2.94
N ARG A 372 -12.99 -5.92 3.85
CA ARG A 372 -12.73 -5.86 5.29
C ARG A 372 -11.45 -6.61 5.65
N ALA A 373 -11.21 -7.78 5.08
CA ALA A 373 -10.00 -8.56 5.30
C ALA A 373 -8.72 -7.84 4.86
N VAL A 374 -8.70 -7.26 3.64
CA VAL A 374 -7.57 -6.46 3.16
C VAL A 374 -7.31 -5.26 4.07
N THR A 375 -8.36 -4.54 4.45
CA THR A 375 -8.26 -3.31 5.24
C THR A 375 -7.86 -3.60 6.70
N ALA A 376 -8.41 -4.66 7.31
CA ALA A 376 -8.03 -5.10 8.65
C ALA A 376 -6.56 -5.56 8.70
N THR A 377 -6.11 -6.32 7.69
CA THR A 377 -4.69 -6.70 7.57
C THR A 377 -3.79 -5.47 7.50
N ALA A 378 -4.18 -4.44 6.73
CA ALA A 378 -3.44 -3.18 6.64
C ALA A 378 -3.27 -2.52 8.00
N ARG A 379 -4.38 -2.30 8.73
CA ARG A 379 -4.39 -1.66 10.05
C ARG A 379 -3.58 -2.46 11.05
N ILE A 380 -3.82 -3.74 11.17
CA ILE A 380 -3.14 -4.61 12.13
C ILE A 380 -1.63 -4.64 11.88
N LEU A 381 -1.19 -4.81 10.62
CA LEU A 381 0.24 -4.83 10.30
C LEU A 381 0.90 -3.48 10.53
N ASN A 382 0.24 -2.37 10.19
CA ASN A 382 0.73 -1.03 10.48
C ASN A 382 0.93 -0.84 11.99
N ASP A 383 -0.09 -1.14 12.80
CA ASP A 383 -0.05 -0.98 14.25
C ASP A 383 1.03 -1.87 14.91
N ILE A 384 1.22 -3.10 14.42
CA ILE A 384 2.30 -3.97 14.92
C ILE A 384 3.68 -3.35 14.64
N MET A 385 3.87 -2.81 13.43
CA MET A 385 5.18 -2.28 13.01
C MET A 385 5.48 -0.89 13.56
N SER A 386 4.45 -0.12 13.94
CA SER A 386 4.59 1.21 14.54
C SER A 386 4.56 1.20 16.07
N TYR A 387 4.12 0.10 16.70
CA TYR A 387 3.83 0.03 18.13
C TYR A 387 4.92 0.62 19.02
N GLU A 388 6.16 0.16 18.91
CA GLU A 388 7.27 0.62 19.76
C GLU A 388 7.56 2.12 19.57
N ARG A 389 7.49 2.60 18.31
CA ARG A 389 7.75 4.01 17.97
C ARG A 389 6.67 4.93 18.55
N GLU A 390 5.43 4.50 18.53
CA GLU A 390 4.27 5.29 18.96
C GLU A 390 4.15 5.40 20.48
N GLN A 391 4.73 4.49 21.24
CA GLN A 391 4.75 4.57 22.72
C GLN A 391 5.49 5.81 23.24
N THR A 392 6.26 6.51 22.43
CA THR A 392 7.06 7.68 22.83
C THR A 392 6.32 9.02 22.72
N SER A 393 5.09 9.03 22.22
CA SER A 393 4.28 10.25 21.99
C SER A 393 2.80 10.00 22.30
N ASP A 394 2.05 11.08 22.49
CA ASP A 394 0.59 11.00 22.51
C ASP A 394 0.09 10.48 21.16
N HIS A 395 -0.55 9.36 21.16
CA HIS A 395 -1.10 8.69 19.97
C HIS A 395 -2.43 8.03 20.31
N MET A 396 -3.16 7.70 19.28
CA MET A 396 -4.37 6.89 19.43
C MET A 396 -4.01 5.46 19.83
N ALA A 397 -4.90 4.81 20.59
CA ALA A 397 -4.70 3.41 20.94
C ALA A 397 -4.60 2.53 19.67
N SER A 398 -3.55 1.73 19.58
CA SER A 398 -3.36 0.77 18.50
C SER A 398 -4.17 -0.51 18.70
N THR A 399 -4.34 -1.31 17.65
CA THR A 399 -4.93 -2.67 17.76
C THR A 399 -4.16 -3.56 18.73
N VAL A 400 -2.83 -3.34 18.89
CA VAL A 400 -2.01 -4.06 19.88
C VAL A 400 -2.45 -3.76 21.30
N GLN A 401 -2.60 -2.46 21.66
CA GLN A 401 -3.08 -2.06 22.99
C GLN A 401 -4.50 -2.54 23.25
N THR A 402 -5.36 -2.44 22.24
CA THR A 402 -6.74 -2.94 22.34
C THR A 402 -6.78 -4.46 22.57
N CYS A 403 -5.96 -5.23 21.84
CA CYS A 403 -5.84 -6.68 22.00
C CYS A 403 -5.31 -7.06 23.41
N MET A 404 -4.30 -6.33 23.91
CA MET A 404 -3.78 -6.51 25.26
C MET A 404 -4.88 -6.29 26.32
N LYS A 405 -5.67 -5.23 26.17
CA LYS A 405 -6.79 -4.92 27.07
C LYS A 405 -7.88 -5.99 27.01
N GLN A 406 -8.27 -6.39 25.79
CA GLN A 406 -9.34 -7.38 25.57
C GLN A 406 -9.03 -8.74 26.19
N TYR A 407 -7.80 -9.22 26.06
CA TYR A 407 -7.43 -10.57 26.49
C TYR A 407 -6.59 -10.63 27.78
N GLY A 408 -6.15 -9.49 28.31
CA GLY A 408 -5.28 -9.43 29.49
C GLY A 408 -3.91 -10.07 29.24
N VAL A 409 -3.34 -9.89 28.06
CA VAL A 409 -2.11 -10.55 27.58
C VAL A 409 -0.95 -9.56 27.44
N THR A 410 0.28 -10.09 27.27
CA THR A 410 1.47 -9.27 26.98
C THR A 410 1.46 -8.74 25.54
N VAL A 411 2.38 -7.82 25.24
CA VAL A 411 2.58 -7.27 23.88
C VAL A 411 2.88 -8.39 22.88
N GLU A 412 3.80 -9.28 23.22
CA GLU A 412 4.22 -10.40 22.37
C GLU A 412 3.05 -11.33 22.06
N GLU A 413 2.24 -11.67 23.09
CA GLU A 413 1.07 -12.52 22.91
C GLU A 413 -0.04 -11.82 22.10
N ALA A 414 -0.21 -10.51 22.27
CA ALA A 414 -1.14 -9.70 21.48
C ALA A 414 -0.72 -9.68 20.00
N ILE A 415 0.57 -9.44 19.71
CA ILE A 415 1.13 -9.46 18.36
C ILE A 415 0.94 -10.83 17.68
N GLU A 416 1.17 -11.93 18.41
CA GLU A 416 0.94 -13.29 17.86
C GLU A 416 -0.54 -13.54 17.53
N LYS A 417 -1.46 -13.11 18.40
CA LYS A 417 -2.91 -13.19 18.12
C LYS A 417 -3.30 -12.37 16.89
N LEU A 418 -2.80 -11.13 16.78
CA LEU A 418 -3.09 -10.24 15.66
C LEU A 418 -2.50 -10.77 14.34
N LYS A 419 -1.30 -11.36 14.36
CA LYS A 419 -0.73 -12.05 13.19
C LYS A 419 -1.61 -13.23 12.75
N PHE A 420 -2.16 -13.99 13.69
CA PHE A 420 -3.09 -15.06 13.37
C PHE A 420 -4.37 -14.51 12.72
N THR A 421 -4.91 -13.40 13.21
CA THR A 421 -6.05 -12.71 12.57
C THR A 421 -5.72 -12.27 11.12
N CYS A 422 -4.49 -11.79 10.87
CA CYS A 422 -4.06 -11.49 9.50
C CYS A 422 -4.01 -12.74 8.60
N GLU A 423 -3.61 -13.90 9.12
CA GLU A 423 -3.64 -15.15 8.37
C GLU A 423 -5.07 -15.59 8.03
N GLU A 424 -6.02 -15.46 8.98
CA GLU A 424 -7.45 -15.71 8.72
C GLU A 424 -8.00 -14.73 7.67
N ALA A 425 -7.64 -13.44 7.76
CA ALA A 425 -8.02 -12.44 6.77
C ALA A 425 -7.51 -12.80 5.36
N TRP A 426 -6.30 -13.35 5.23
CA TRP A 426 -5.80 -13.83 3.94
C TRP A 426 -6.62 -15.00 3.38
N MET A 427 -7.15 -15.89 4.21
CA MET A 427 -8.08 -16.94 3.75
C MET A 427 -9.37 -16.32 3.21
N ASP A 428 -9.89 -15.27 3.83
CA ASP A 428 -11.07 -14.55 3.36
C ASP A 428 -10.84 -13.82 2.02
N ILE A 429 -9.63 -13.29 1.82
CA ILE A 429 -9.24 -12.69 0.52
C ILE A 429 -9.22 -13.76 -0.58
N VAL A 430 -8.65 -14.93 -0.31
CA VAL A 430 -8.64 -16.06 -1.27
C VAL A 430 -10.06 -16.53 -1.55
N GLN A 431 -10.89 -16.71 -0.52
CA GLN A 431 -12.29 -17.13 -0.69
C GLN A 431 -13.06 -16.12 -1.55
N GLY A 432 -12.86 -14.81 -1.34
CA GLY A 432 -13.50 -13.77 -2.14
C GLY A 432 -13.13 -13.85 -3.64
N CYS A 433 -11.93 -14.33 -3.97
CA CYS A 433 -11.57 -14.61 -5.37
C CYS A 433 -12.28 -15.84 -5.93
N LEU A 434 -12.49 -16.88 -5.11
CA LEU A 434 -13.15 -18.13 -5.52
C LEU A 434 -14.67 -17.95 -5.71
N ASP A 435 -15.30 -17.08 -4.94
CA ASP A 435 -16.74 -16.78 -5.02
C ASP A 435 -17.14 -16.13 -6.37
N GLN A 436 -16.19 -15.58 -7.12
CA GLN A 436 -16.34 -15.04 -8.49
C GLN A 436 -17.57 -14.13 -8.69
N LYS A 437 -17.96 -13.41 -7.65
CA LYS A 437 -19.11 -12.47 -7.75
C LYS A 437 -18.89 -11.37 -8.79
N TYR A 438 -17.62 -10.97 -8.97
CA TYR A 438 -17.21 -9.96 -9.94
C TYR A 438 -16.06 -10.50 -10.82
N PRO A 439 -15.76 -9.85 -11.96
CA PRO A 439 -14.68 -10.28 -12.85
C PRO A 439 -13.37 -10.47 -12.10
N ILE A 440 -12.65 -11.55 -12.38
CA ILE A 440 -11.40 -11.91 -11.71
C ILE A 440 -10.35 -10.79 -11.80
N ALA A 441 -10.35 -10.01 -12.89
CA ALA A 441 -9.47 -8.85 -13.05
C ALA A 441 -9.69 -7.77 -11.97
N ILE A 442 -10.94 -7.54 -11.56
CA ILE A 442 -11.32 -6.65 -10.45
C ILE A 442 -10.83 -7.21 -9.13
N LEU A 443 -11.14 -8.49 -8.84
CA LEU A 443 -10.77 -9.16 -7.59
C LEU A 443 -9.24 -9.22 -7.44
N HIS A 444 -8.50 -9.45 -8.53
CA HIS A 444 -7.02 -9.43 -8.51
C HIS A 444 -6.45 -8.06 -8.14
N LYS A 445 -7.11 -6.94 -8.45
CA LYS A 445 -6.66 -5.62 -7.98
C LYS A 445 -6.83 -5.47 -6.47
N VAL A 446 -7.92 -5.97 -5.91
CA VAL A 446 -8.11 -6.03 -4.45
C VAL A 446 -7.00 -6.86 -3.79
N VAL A 447 -6.69 -8.06 -4.35
CA VAL A 447 -5.56 -8.89 -3.88
C VAL A 447 -4.23 -8.14 -3.99
N SER A 448 -4.02 -7.36 -5.06
CA SER A 448 -2.77 -6.61 -5.25
C SER A 448 -2.57 -5.52 -4.21
N VAL A 449 -3.66 -4.90 -3.72
CA VAL A 449 -3.60 -4.01 -2.55
C VAL A 449 -3.16 -4.79 -1.31
N GLY A 450 -3.75 -5.95 -1.03
CA GLY A 450 -3.31 -6.82 0.08
C GLY A 450 -1.83 -7.21 -0.02
N ARG A 451 -1.35 -7.60 -1.21
CA ARG A 451 0.07 -7.92 -1.48
C ARG A 451 1.01 -6.74 -1.20
N SER A 452 0.58 -5.54 -1.57
CA SER A 452 1.38 -4.33 -1.35
C SER A 452 1.54 -4.03 0.14
N LEU A 453 0.48 -4.20 0.91
CA LEU A 453 0.47 -4.00 2.36
C LEU A 453 1.35 -5.04 3.08
N ASP A 454 1.19 -6.32 2.72
CA ASP A 454 2.03 -7.41 3.23
C ASP A 454 3.53 -7.15 2.93
N PHE A 455 3.84 -6.58 1.77
CA PHE A 455 5.20 -6.22 1.40
C PHE A 455 5.76 -5.03 2.20
N ILE A 456 4.98 -3.95 2.33
CA ILE A 456 5.41 -2.69 2.98
C ILE A 456 5.59 -2.88 4.49
N TYR A 457 4.71 -3.65 5.14
CA TYR A 457 4.71 -3.86 6.60
C TYR A 457 5.30 -5.20 7.05
N LYS A 458 5.95 -5.95 6.17
CA LYS A 458 6.42 -7.30 6.49
C LYS A 458 7.46 -7.36 7.60
N ARG A 459 8.40 -6.44 7.64
CA ARG A 459 9.53 -6.42 8.57
C ARG A 459 9.54 -5.19 9.45
N GLU A 460 9.07 -4.09 8.92
CA GLU A 460 8.98 -2.79 9.56
C GLU A 460 8.05 -1.89 8.75
N ASP A 461 7.68 -0.72 9.30
CA ASP A 461 6.94 0.31 8.58
C ASP A 461 7.87 0.98 7.55
N SER A 462 7.96 0.35 6.36
CA SER A 462 8.84 0.81 5.30
C SER A 462 8.38 2.12 4.64
N TYR A 463 7.16 2.60 4.89
CA TYR A 463 6.71 3.90 4.45
C TYR A 463 7.29 5.03 5.33
N THR A 464 7.27 4.86 6.64
CA THR A 464 7.86 5.82 7.59
C THR A 464 9.39 5.71 7.60
N LEU A 465 9.94 4.49 7.45
CA LEU A 465 11.38 4.19 7.44
C LEU A 465 11.84 3.76 6.04
N PRO A 466 11.98 4.69 5.08
CA PRO A 466 12.16 4.36 3.66
C PRO A 466 13.53 3.78 3.30
N SER A 467 14.50 3.79 4.20
CA SER A 467 15.84 3.22 3.99
C SER A 467 15.78 1.77 3.55
N ASN A 468 14.79 1.02 4.03
CA ASN A 468 14.61 -0.40 3.71
C ASN A 468 14.10 -0.67 2.30
N LEU A 469 13.38 0.29 1.73
CA LEU A 469 12.94 0.22 0.34
C LEU A 469 14.01 0.67 -0.65
N LYS A 470 15.05 1.37 -0.20
CA LYS A 470 16.02 2.01 -1.07
C LYS A 470 16.67 1.05 -2.06
N ASP A 471 17.11 -0.10 -1.62
CA ASP A 471 17.74 -1.10 -2.49
C ASP A 471 16.75 -1.70 -3.48
N THR A 472 15.54 -1.99 -3.03
CA THR A 472 14.45 -2.50 -3.88
C THR A 472 14.08 -1.47 -4.95
N ILE A 473 13.85 -0.23 -4.57
CA ILE A 473 13.52 0.88 -5.48
C ILE A 473 14.67 1.14 -6.46
N THR A 474 15.92 1.16 -5.98
CA THR A 474 17.11 1.28 -6.82
C THR A 474 17.15 0.16 -7.87
N SER A 475 16.93 -1.08 -7.46
CA SER A 475 16.91 -2.23 -8.36
C SER A 475 15.79 -2.14 -9.40
N LEU A 476 14.62 -1.63 -9.00
CA LEU A 476 13.44 -1.56 -9.87
C LEU A 476 13.48 -0.41 -10.88
N TYR A 477 14.14 0.71 -10.56
CA TYR A 477 14.01 1.93 -11.37
C TYR A 477 15.34 2.49 -11.89
N THR A 478 16.49 2.04 -11.39
CA THR A 478 17.75 2.70 -11.74
C THR A 478 18.78 1.77 -12.38
N LYS A 479 18.54 0.46 -12.41
CA LYS A 479 19.50 -0.52 -12.93
C LYS A 479 18.84 -1.47 -13.90
N LEU A 480 19.27 -1.42 -15.16
CA LEU A 480 18.86 -2.40 -16.17
C LEU A 480 19.23 -3.83 -15.74
N VAL A 481 18.42 -4.77 -16.18
CA VAL A 481 18.75 -6.21 -16.10
C VAL A 481 19.68 -6.52 -17.28
N VAL A 482 20.93 -6.87 -16.97
CA VAL A 482 21.95 -7.19 -17.97
C VAL A 482 21.99 -8.69 -18.21
#